data_b996c30e5cf54edb66328aabcdfa7e28
#
_entry.id   b996c30e5cf54edb66328aabcdfa7e28
#
_cell.length_a   1.000
_cell.length_b   1.000
_cell.length_c   1.000
_cell.angle_alpha   90.00
_cell.angle_beta   90.00
_cell.angle_gamma   90.00
#
_symmetry.space_group_name_H-M   'P 1'
#
loop_
_entity.id
_entity.type
_entity.pdbx_description
1 polymer ?
#
loop_
_entity_poly.entity_id
_entity_poly.type
_entity_poly.pdbx_seq_one_letter_code
_entity_poly.pdbx_strand_id
1 'polypeptide(L)'
;KGQKITSSKVNIPANVSSQYISALMLVAPKLENGIEINLVGEITSVPYIKMTLALLNDLDIKTSFEGNVIKVFPKATVEPKEMTVESDWSSASYFFSLVALSETASITLSSYKETSLQGDSALVEIYKQMGVDSRFENNSLTLTKDINFKPETLNLELNNTPDIAQTIVVTCLGLGIGCHLTGLHTLKIKETDRLEALRIELTKLGANISVTNDSLTLIASNTINPNIKIATYNDHRMAMAFAPLALKVPIIIE
;
A
#
# COMPACT_ATOMS: atom_id res chain seq x y z
N LYS A 1 -7.33 -33.34 -1.87
CA LYS A 1 -8.77 -33.70 -1.82
C LYS A 1 -9.54 -32.63 -1.04
N GLY A 2 -10.63 -32.11 -1.62
CA GLY A 2 -11.54 -31.22 -0.89
C GLY A 2 -12.29 -31.99 0.21
N GLN A 3 -12.60 -31.32 1.31
CA GLN A 3 -13.43 -31.85 2.38
C GLN A 3 -14.38 -30.78 2.91
N LYS A 4 -15.50 -31.20 3.52
CA LYS A 4 -16.44 -30.26 4.15
C LYS A 4 -15.76 -29.60 5.35
N ILE A 5 -15.80 -28.27 5.40
CA ILE A 5 -15.31 -27.49 6.55
C ILE A 5 -16.39 -27.54 7.62
N THR A 6 -16.10 -28.17 8.75
CA THR A 6 -17.02 -28.31 9.89
C THR A 6 -16.68 -27.39 11.06
N SER A 7 -15.44 -26.90 11.15
CA SER A 7 -15.02 -25.95 12.19
C SER A 7 -15.52 -24.54 11.85
N SER A 8 -16.12 -23.87 12.82
CA SER A 8 -16.52 -22.47 12.72
C SER A 8 -15.54 -21.51 13.39
N LYS A 9 -14.44 -22.02 13.95
CA LYS A 9 -13.41 -21.21 14.62
C LYS A 9 -12.02 -21.54 14.12
N VAL A 10 -11.20 -20.49 13.94
CA VAL A 10 -9.80 -20.61 13.53
C VAL A 10 -8.94 -19.56 14.23
N ASN A 11 -7.72 -19.96 14.61
CA ASN A 11 -6.69 -19.03 15.10
C ASN A 11 -5.69 -18.79 13.97
N ILE A 12 -5.37 -17.53 13.70
CA ILE A 12 -4.43 -17.11 12.65
C ILE A 12 -3.44 -16.14 13.25
N PRO A 13 -2.13 -16.29 13.01
CA PRO A 13 -1.15 -15.27 13.37
C PRO A 13 -1.54 -13.94 12.68
N ALA A 14 -1.60 -12.85 13.45
CA ALA A 14 -2.06 -11.55 12.95
C ALA A 14 -1.04 -10.84 12.04
N ASN A 15 0.21 -11.30 12.06
CA ASN A 15 1.32 -10.77 11.25
C ASN A 15 1.45 -11.43 9.86
N VAL A 16 0.53 -12.32 9.47
CA VAL A 16 0.45 -12.82 8.10
C VAL A 16 -0.18 -11.78 7.17
N SER A 17 -0.04 -11.96 5.86
CA SER A 17 -0.70 -11.10 4.89
C SER A 17 -2.22 -11.04 5.15
N SER A 18 -2.79 -9.84 5.20
CA SER A 18 -4.24 -9.61 5.34
C SER A 18 -5.07 -10.31 4.25
N GLN A 19 -4.46 -10.66 3.12
CA GLN A 19 -5.11 -11.41 2.03
C GLN A 19 -5.61 -12.78 2.49
N TYR A 20 -4.88 -13.49 3.37
CA TYR A 20 -5.35 -14.78 3.93
C TYR A 20 -6.57 -14.59 4.84
N ILE A 21 -6.57 -13.52 5.64
CA ILE A 21 -7.70 -13.18 6.51
C ILE A 21 -8.92 -12.83 5.65
N SER A 22 -8.75 -11.96 4.65
CA SER A 22 -9.81 -11.57 3.71
C SER A 22 -10.36 -12.77 2.93
N ALA A 23 -9.50 -13.70 2.48
CA ALA A 23 -9.95 -14.90 1.77
C ALA A 23 -10.88 -15.76 2.64
N LEU A 24 -10.56 -15.95 3.93
CA LEU A 24 -11.44 -16.68 4.86
C LEU A 24 -12.75 -15.94 5.13
N MET A 25 -12.70 -14.61 5.25
CA MET A 25 -13.90 -13.80 5.43
C MET A 25 -14.85 -13.91 4.22
N LEU A 26 -14.30 -13.91 2.99
CA LEU A 26 -15.09 -13.97 1.77
C LEU A 26 -15.75 -15.34 1.53
N VAL A 27 -15.16 -16.44 1.99
CA VAL A 27 -15.79 -17.76 1.87
C VAL A 27 -16.76 -18.08 3.01
N ALA A 28 -16.63 -17.38 4.15
CA ALA A 28 -17.38 -17.63 5.37
C ALA A 28 -18.91 -17.62 5.22
N PRO A 29 -19.52 -16.72 4.41
CA PRO A 29 -20.98 -16.69 4.23
C PRO A 29 -21.57 -18.00 3.68
N LYS A 30 -20.77 -18.79 2.97
CA LYS A 30 -21.18 -20.10 2.42
C LYS A 30 -20.96 -21.28 3.37
N LEU A 31 -20.27 -21.05 4.49
CA LEU A 31 -20.10 -22.07 5.52
C LEU A 31 -21.37 -22.18 6.37
N GLU A 32 -21.71 -23.39 6.79
CA GLU A 32 -22.93 -23.70 7.54
C GLU A 32 -23.10 -22.82 8.80
N ASN A 33 -22.00 -22.57 9.52
CA ASN A 33 -21.99 -21.80 10.76
C ASN A 33 -21.23 -20.45 10.62
N GLY A 34 -20.89 -20.04 9.41
CA GLY A 34 -19.98 -18.92 9.20
C GLY A 34 -18.58 -19.22 9.73
N ILE A 35 -17.84 -18.18 10.14
CA ILE A 35 -16.51 -18.33 10.73
C ILE A 35 -16.25 -17.30 11.82
N GLU A 36 -15.54 -17.71 12.86
CA GLU A 36 -14.93 -16.86 13.87
C GLU A 36 -13.40 -16.97 13.74
N ILE A 37 -12.75 -15.86 13.37
CA ILE A 37 -11.29 -15.79 13.19
C ILE A 37 -10.71 -15.06 14.39
N ASN A 38 -9.87 -15.74 15.16
CA ASN A 38 -9.12 -15.14 16.25
C ASN A 38 -7.70 -14.81 15.76
N LEU A 39 -7.36 -13.52 15.71
CA LEU A 39 -6.07 -13.02 15.28
C LEU A 39 -5.10 -13.01 16.47
N VAL A 40 -4.01 -13.75 16.37
CA VAL A 40 -3.02 -13.91 17.44
C VAL A 40 -1.85 -12.99 17.21
N GLY A 41 -1.63 -12.03 18.11
CA GLY A 41 -0.56 -11.04 18.03
C GLY A 41 -1.02 -9.67 17.52
N GLU A 42 -0.08 -8.86 17.09
CA GLU A 42 -0.34 -7.53 16.55
C GLU A 42 -0.86 -7.61 15.11
N ILE A 43 -1.97 -6.90 14.85
CA ILE A 43 -2.64 -6.93 13.55
C ILE A 43 -2.00 -5.89 12.62
N THR A 44 -1.64 -6.33 11.43
CA THR A 44 -1.12 -5.46 10.36
C THR A 44 -2.16 -5.25 9.27
N SER A 45 -2.05 -4.12 8.54
CA SER A 45 -2.94 -3.83 7.40
C SER A 45 -4.43 -3.87 7.75
N VAL A 46 -4.81 -3.40 8.95
CA VAL A 46 -6.19 -3.33 9.45
C VAL A 46 -7.17 -2.70 8.44
N PRO A 47 -6.81 -1.66 7.68
CA PRO A 47 -7.72 -1.07 6.68
C PRO A 47 -8.27 -2.10 5.69
N TYR A 48 -7.46 -3.06 5.22
CA TYR A 48 -7.89 -4.07 4.24
C TYR A 48 -8.85 -5.11 4.85
N ILE A 49 -8.71 -5.41 6.15
CA ILE A 49 -9.69 -6.22 6.89
C ILE A 49 -11.03 -5.47 6.96
N LYS A 50 -10.99 -4.20 7.35
CA LYS A 50 -12.18 -3.33 7.45
C LYS A 50 -12.85 -3.13 6.10
N MET A 51 -12.09 -2.97 5.01
CA MET A 51 -12.60 -2.90 3.65
C MET A 51 -13.38 -4.17 3.28
N THR A 52 -12.83 -5.35 3.57
CA THR A 52 -13.52 -6.63 3.30
C THR A 52 -14.81 -6.75 4.12
N LEU A 53 -14.80 -6.35 5.40
CA LEU A 53 -16.00 -6.34 6.25
C LEU A 53 -17.07 -5.38 5.71
N ALA A 54 -16.68 -4.19 5.28
CA ALA A 54 -17.60 -3.21 4.71
C ALA A 54 -18.29 -3.75 3.44
N LEU A 55 -17.51 -4.37 2.52
CA LEU A 55 -18.05 -4.99 1.30
C LEU A 55 -19.02 -6.14 1.62
N LEU A 56 -18.72 -6.96 2.64
CA LEU A 56 -19.63 -8.02 3.09
C LEU A 56 -20.92 -7.44 3.68
N ASN A 57 -20.82 -6.39 4.50
CA ASN A 57 -21.98 -5.71 5.07
C ASN A 57 -22.83 -5.01 3.99
N ASP A 58 -22.19 -4.45 2.94
CA ASP A 58 -22.91 -3.89 1.78
C ASP A 58 -23.74 -4.95 1.04
N LEU A 59 -23.38 -6.23 1.12
CA LEU A 59 -24.13 -7.38 0.63
C LEU A 59 -25.10 -7.94 1.68
N ASP A 60 -25.38 -7.18 2.75
CA ASP A 60 -26.22 -7.58 3.89
C ASP A 60 -25.71 -8.86 4.59
N ILE A 61 -24.43 -9.16 4.52
CA ILE A 61 -23.78 -10.25 5.26
C ILE A 61 -23.35 -9.69 6.61
N LYS A 62 -23.96 -10.19 7.69
CA LYS A 62 -23.63 -9.72 9.04
C LYS A 62 -22.21 -10.06 9.41
N THR A 63 -21.47 -9.05 9.90
CA THR A 63 -20.09 -9.21 10.39
C THR A 63 -19.88 -8.49 11.72
N SER A 64 -18.84 -8.85 12.47
CA SER A 64 -18.31 -8.05 13.58
C SER A 64 -16.79 -8.14 13.64
N PHE A 65 -16.16 -7.11 14.19
CA PHE A 65 -14.74 -7.07 14.47
C PHE A 65 -14.52 -6.36 15.81
N GLU A 66 -14.23 -7.15 16.84
CA GLU A 66 -14.06 -6.67 18.21
C GLU A 66 -12.73 -7.19 18.77
N GLY A 67 -11.86 -6.26 19.18
CA GLY A 67 -10.51 -6.61 19.57
C GLY A 67 -9.78 -7.36 18.45
N ASN A 68 -9.36 -8.59 18.71
CA ASN A 68 -8.68 -9.45 17.75
C ASN A 68 -9.61 -10.53 17.14
N VAL A 69 -10.92 -10.42 17.30
CA VAL A 69 -11.88 -11.44 16.85
C VAL A 69 -12.76 -10.90 15.74
N ILE A 70 -12.68 -11.53 14.57
CA ILE A 70 -13.55 -11.28 13.43
C ILE A 70 -14.61 -12.37 13.36
N LYS A 71 -15.88 -11.99 13.18
CA LYS A 71 -16.97 -12.93 12.91
C LYS A 71 -17.65 -12.58 11.61
N VAL A 72 -17.86 -13.59 10.79
CA VAL A 72 -18.67 -13.50 9.57
C VAL A 72 -19.76 -14.55 9.66
N PHE A 73 -21.02 -14.10 9.61
CA PHE A 73 -22.17 -14.97 9.76
C PHE A 73 -22.56 -15.61 8.42
N PRO A 74 -23.18 -16.79 8.46
CA PRO A 74 -23.63 -17.46 7.25
C PRO A 74 -24.76 -16.67 6.56
N LYS A 75 -24.79 -16.71 5.23
CA LYS A 75 -25.88 -16.19 4.41
C LYS A 75 -26.11 -17.10 3.21
N ALA A 76 -27.25 -17.76 3.16
CA ALA A 76 -27.54 -18.76 2.13
C ALA A 76 -27.70 -18.13 0.73
N THR A 77 -28.37 -16.98 0.66
CA THR A 77 -28.66 -16.24 -0.57
C THR A 77 -28.29 -14.79 -0.41
N VAL A 78 -27.78 -14.20 -1.48
CA VAL A 78 -27.49 -12.77 -1.58
C VAL A 78 -28.30 -12.23 -2.76
N GLU A 79 -29.04 -11.17 -2.53
CA GLU A 79 -29.77 -10.49 -3.63
C GLU A 79 -28.77 -9.83 -4.58
N PRO A 80 -29.06 -9.81 -5.89
CA PRO A 80 -28.22 -9.11 -6.85
C PRO A 80 -28.05 -7.65 -6.46
N LYS A 81 -26.80 -7.19 -6.44
CA LYS A 81 -26.45 -5.80 -6.13
C LYS A 81 -25.40 -5.28 -7.09
N GLU A 82 -25.61 -4.09 -7.62
CA GLU A 82 -24.62 -3.40 -8.43
C GLU A 82 -23.61 -2.70 -7.53
N MET A 83 -22.31 -2.90 -7.81
CA MET A 83 -21.24 -2.30 -7.05
C MET A 83 -20.22 -1.70 -8.01
N THR A 84 -19.78 -0.47 -7.73
CA THR A 84 -18.65 0.15 -8.44
C THR A 84 -17.36 -0.13 -7.68
N VAL A 85 -16.44 -0.86 -8.33
CA VAL A 85 -15.11 -1.13 -7.79
C VAL A 85 -14.26 0.13 -7.90
N GLU A 86 -13.71 0.55 -6.78
CA GLU A 86 -12.76 1.66 -6.71
C GLU A 86 -11.41 1.26 -7.34
N SER A 87 -10.72 2.22 -7.95
CA SER A 87 -9.36 2.00 -8.47
C SER A 87 -8.36 1.74 -7.35
N ASP A 88 -7.28 1.03 -7.69
CA ASP A 88 -6.25 0.62 -6.74
C ASP A 88 -5.37 1.80 -6.31
N TRP A 89 -5.40 2.13 -5.02
CA TRP A 89 -4.58 3.20 -4.45
C TRP A 89 -3.09 2.89 -4.44
N SER A 90 -2.68 1.61 -4.35
CA SER A 90 -1.26 1.29 -4.51
C SER A 90 -0.74 1.72 -5.88
N SER A 91 -1.54 1.51 -6.94
CA SER A 91 -1.21 1.96 -8.30
C SER A 91 -1.19 3.49 -8.43
N ALA A 92 -2.03 4.21 -7.66
CA ALA A 92 -2.00 5.67 -7.63
C ALA A 92 -0.65 6.21 -7.17
N SER A 93 0.07 5.50 -6.29
CA SER A 93 1.35 5.95 -5.73
C SER A 93 2.37 6.34 -6.80
N TYR A 94 2.37 5.64 -7.93
CA TYR A 94 3.29 5.92 -9.03
C TYR A 94 2.98 7.26 -9.71
N PHE A 95 1.70 7.62 -9.82
CA PHE A 95 1.28 8.92 -10.36
C PHE A 95 1.53 10.05 -9.37
N PHE A 96 1.35 9.81 -8.07
CA PHE A 96 1.78 10.73 -7.04
C PHE A 96 3.29 11.02 -7.14
N SER A 97 4.11 9.98 -7.33
CA SER A 97 5.55 10.12 -7.52
C SER A 97 5.90 10.90 -8.78
N LEU A 98 5.23 10.63 -9.91
CA LEU A 98 5.40 11.39 -11.15
C LEU A 98 5.13 12.88 -10.92
N VAL A 99 4.03 13.24 -10.26
CA VAL A 99 3.70 14.64 -9.98
C VAL A 99 4.72 15.26 -9.03
N ALA A 100 5.11 14.56 -7.95
CA ALA A 100 6.08 15.05 -6.97
C ALA A 100 7.44 15.38 -7.63
N LEU A 101 7.90 14.53 -8.55
CA LEU A 101 9.21 14.66 -9.22
C LEU A 101 9.20 15.60 -10.43
N SER A 102 8.04 15.98 -10.93
CA SER A 102 7.91 16.93 -12.03
C SER A 102 8.15 18.37 -11.56
N GLU A 103 8.56 19.26 -12.45
CA GLU A 103 8.62 20.70 -12.19
C GLU A 103 7.20 21.30 -12.15
N THR A 104 6.37 20.91 -13.12
CA THR A 104 4.95 21.22 -13.16
C THR A 104 4.18 19.99 -13.64
N ALA A 105 3.08 19.66 -13.02
CA ALA A 105 2.24 18.54 -13.43
C ALA A 105 0.81 18.70 -12.92
N SER A 106 -0.13 18.19 -13.72
CA SER A 106 -1.51 17.96 -13.30
C SER A 106 -1.99 16.65 -13.93
N ILE A 107 -2.40 15.69 -13.13
CA ILE A 107 -2.86 14.36 -13.56
C ILE A 107 -4.21 14.08 -12.93
N THR A 108 -5.20 13.67 -13.74
CA THR A 108 -6.50 13.23 -13.22
C THR A 108 -6.63 11.72 -13.35
N LEU A 109 -6.93 11.06 -12.24
CA LEU A 109 -7.16 9.62 -12.11
C LEU A 109 -8.65 9.38 -11.86
N SER A 110 -9.24 8.40 -12.55
CA SER A 110 -10.67 8.08 -12.43
C SER A 110 -10.93 6.98 -11.41
N SER A 111 -12.16 6.96 -10.89
CA SER A 111 -12.66 5.94 -9.95
C SER A 111 -11.94 5.91 -8.61
N TYR A 112 -11.58 7.06 -8.06
CA TYR A 112 -11.04 7.23 -6.71
C TYR A 112 -12.06 7.98 -5.82
N LYS A 113 -12.21 7.51 -4.58
CA LYS A 113 -13.10 8.10 -3.59
C LYS A 113 -12.31 8.84 -2.50
N GLU A 114 -12.79 10.02 -2.11
CA GLU A 114 -12.21 10.75 -0.98
C GLU A 114 -12.31 9.96 0.33
N THR A 115 -13.40 9.19 0.50
CA THR A 115 -13.66 8.33 1.66
C THR A 115 -13.28 6.89 1.38
N SER A 116 -12.11 6.64 0.79
CA SER A 116 -11.64 5.30 0.48
C SER A 116 -11.40 4.47 1.74
N LEU A 117 -11.72 3.17 1.67
CA LEU A 117 -11.40 2.18 2.69
C LEU A 117 -10.04 1.50 2.46
N GLN A 118 -9.40 1.75 1.32
CA GLN A 118 -8.06 1.22 1.04
C GLN A 118 -7.02 1.96 1.90
N GLY A 119 -6.16 1.22 2.61
CA GLY A 119 -5.13 1.81 3.47
C GLY A 119 -4.22 2.79 2.73
N ASP A 120 -3.89 2.45 1.49
CA ASP A 120 -3.00 3.23 0.63
C ASP A 120 -3.59 4.61 0.22
N SER A 121 -4.86 4.91 0.53
CA SER A 121 -5.40 6.27 0.38
C SER A 121 -4.68 7.31 1.27
N ALA A 122 -3.90 6.86 2.26
CA ALA A 122 -2.97 7.70 3.02
C ALA A 122 -1.97 8.46 2.12
N LEU A 123 -1.81 8.08 0.85
CA LEU A 123 -1.01 8.80 -0.15
C LEU A 123 -1.35 10.29 -0.22
N VAL A 124 -2.62 10.66 -0.06
CA VAL A 124 -3.06 12.07 -0.11
C VAL A 124 -2.31 12.91 0.92
N GLU A 125 -2.30 12.48 2.18
CA GLU A 125 -1.66 13.20 3.27
C GLU A 125 -0.12 13.07 3.23
N ILE A 126 0.39 11.91 2.80
CA ILE A 126 1.83 11.68 2.68
C ILE A 126 2.41 12.56 1.56
N TYR A 127 1.83 12.52 0.38
CA TYR A 127 2.37 13.27 -0.76
C TYR A 127 2.07 14.77 -0.72
N LYS A 128 1.12 15.20 0.08
CA LYS A 128 0.99 16.62 0.43
C LYS A 128 2.27 17.16 1.08
N GLN A 129 2.92 16.35 1.93
CA GLN A 129 4.22 16.64 2.54
C GLN A 129 5.39 16.52 1.52
N MET A 130 5.11 16.12 0.28
CA MET A 130 6.08 15.98 -0.82
C MET A 130 5.74 16.91 -1.99
N GLY A 131 4.84 17.88 -1.78
CA GLY A 131 4.47 18.90 -2.75
C GLY A 131 3.48 18.42 -3.82
N VAL A 132 2.53 17.56 -3.45
CA VAL A 132 1.44 17.15 -4.32
C VAL A 132 0.10 17.50 -3.67
N ASP A 133 -0.63 18.41 -4.29
CA ASP A 133 -2.02 18.71 -3.93
C ASP A 133 -2.97 17.71 -4.58
N SER A 134 -3.98 17.31 -3.83
CA SER A 134 -5.01 16.35 -4.25
C SER A 134 -6.38 16.99 -4.17
N ARG A 135 -7.18 16.87 -5.26
CA ARG A 135 -8.57 17.35 -5.32
C ARG A 135 -9.48 16.26 -5.83
N PHE A 136 -10.54 16.00 -5.07
CA PHE A 136 -11.58 15.04 -5.47
C PHE A 136 -12.76 15.76 -6.12
N GLU A 137 -13.22 15.23 -7.24
CA GLU A 137 -14.41 15.70 -7.95
C GLU A 137 -14.99 14.57 -8.82
N ASN A 138 -16.28 14.29 -8.69
CA ASN A 138 -17.00 13.31 -9.53
C ASN A 138 -16.32 11.91 -9.59
N ASN A 139 -15.92 11.36 -8.44
CA ASN A 139 -15.16 10.11 -8.33
C ASN A 139 -13.81 10.13 -9.07
N SER A 140 -13.27 11.28 -9.34
CA SER A 140 -11.93 11.46 -9.90
C SER A 140 -11.03 12.14 -8.89
N LEU A 141 -9.74 11.82 -8.94
CA LEU A 141 -8.67 12.40 -8.14
C LEU A 141 -7.73 13.17 -9.06
N THR A 142 -7.66 14.48 -8.91
CA THR A 142 -6.69 15.32 -9.61
C THR A 142 -5.51 15.62 -8.70
N LEU A 143 -4.31 15.26 -9.15
CA LEU A 143 -3.03 15.50 -8.51
C LEU A 143 -2.36 16.68 -9.20
N THR A 144 -1.89 17.67 -8.43
CA THR A 144 -1.25 18.86 -8.96
C THR A 144 0.05 19.15 -8.21
N LYS A 145 1.11 19.52 -8.91
CA LYS A 145 2.39 19.92 -8.29
C LYS A 145 2.24 21.26 -7.58
N ASP A 146 2.56 21.30 -6.28
CA ASP A 146 2.79 22.53 -5.55
C ASP A 146 4.19 23.09 -5.87
N ILE A 147 4.24 24.17 -6.64
CA ILE A 147 5.50 24.83 -7.03
C ILE A 147 6.18 25.60 -5.89
N ASN A 148 5.48 25.85 -4.79
CA ASN A 148 6.01 26.52 -3.61
C ASN A 148 6.47 25.54 -2.51
N PHE A 149 6.42 24.25 -2.81
CA PHE A 149 6.80 23.19 -1.88
C PHE A 149 8.23 23.37 -1.36
N LYS A 150 8.39 23.24 -0.05
CA LYS A 150 9.71 23.24 0.62
C LYS A 150 10.00 21.83 1.13
N PRO A 151 11.07 21.21 0.63
CA PRO A 151 11.44 19.86 1.04
C PRO A 151 11.81 19.76 2.52
N GLU A 152 11.24 18.77 3.23
CA GLU A 152 11.59 18.43 4.61
C GLU A 152 11.77 16.91 4.74
N THR A 153 12.53 16.48 5.75
CA THR A 153 12.69 15.05 6.06
C THR A 153 11.38 14.46 6.56
N LEU A 154 10.99 13.30 6.03
CA LEU A 154 9.76 12.62 6.40
C LEU A 154 10.00 11.56 7.47
N ASN A 155 9.08 11.48 8.45
CA ASN A 155 9.03 10.39 9.42
C ASN A 155 7.62 9.79 9.38
N LEU A 156 7.50 8.55 8.92
CA LEU A 156 6.21 7.92 8.66
C LEU A 156 6.14 6.52 9.29
N GLU A 157 5.01 6.23 9.91
CA GLU A 157 4.64 4.88 10.33
C GLU A 157 3.69 4.29 9.29
N LEU A 158 4.07 3.15 8.66
CA LEU A 158 3.39 2.57 7.50
C LEU A 158 2.81 1.17 7.77
N ASN A 159 2.59 0.78 9.03
CA ASN A 159 2.02 -0.54 9.37
C ASN A 159 0.66 -0.80 8.70
N ASN A 160 -0.13 0.26 8.47
CA ASN A 160 -1.43 0.18 7.80
C ASN A 160 -1.36 0.26 6.27
N THR A 161 -0.21 0.66 5.72
CA THR A 161 -0.02 0.92 4.29
C THR A 161 1.44 0.63 3.84
N PRO A 162 2.00 -0.54 4.17
CA PRO A 162 3.40 -0.84 3.90
C PRO A 162 3.73 -0.93 2.41
N ASP A 163 2.75 -1.25 1.57
CA ASP A 163 2.94 -1.52 0.14
C ASP A 163 3.28 -0.28 -0.70
N ILE A 164 3.15 0.95 -0.15
CA ILE A 164 3.56 2.20 -0.82
C ILE A 164 4.96 2.69 -0.39
N ALA A 165 5.62 2.00 0.53
CA ALA A 165 6.93 2.41 1.05
C ALA A 165 7.99 2.53 -0.05
N GLN A 166 7.99 1.62 -1.06
CA GLN A 166 8.95 1.65 -2.17
C GLN A 166 8.83 2.96 -2.95
N THR A 167 7.60 3.34 -3.30
CA THR A 167 7.36 4.57 -4.06
C THR A 167 7.74 5.80 -3.25
N ILE A 168 7.43 5.82 -1.94
CA ILE A 168 7.76 6.94 -1.04
C ILE A 168 9.28 7.14 -0.98
N VAL A 169 10.06 6.09 -0.68
CA VAL A 169 11.52 6.24 -0.51
C VAL A 169 12.21 6.64 -1.81
N VAL A 170 11.79 6.10 -2.96
CA VAL A 170 12.34 6.49 -4.26
C VAL A 170 11.99 7.94 -4.59
N THR A 171 10.76 8.37 -4.27
CA THR A 171 10.36 9.78 -4.44
C THR A 171 11.18 10.70 -3.53
N CYS A 172 11.44 10.31 -2.28
CA CYS A 172 12.32 11.07 -1.37
C CYS A 172 13.72 11.26 -1.96
N LEU A 173 14.32 10.19 -2.50
CA LEU A 173 15.61 10.30 -3.19
C LEU A 173 15.53 11.29 -4.35
N GLY A 174 14.50 11.20 -5.20
CA GLY A 174 14.31 12.08 -6.34
C GLY A 174 14.07 13.55 -5.98
N LEU A 175 13.53 13.82 -4.78
CA LEU A 175 13.34 15.17 -4.21
C LEU A 175 14.57 15.67 -3.44
N GLY A 176 15.56 14.81 -3.20
CA GLY A 176 16.75 15.17 -2.40
C GLY A 176 16.48 15.21 -0.89
N ILE A 177 15.37 14.67 -0.40
CA ILE A 177 15.00 14.66 1.02
C ILE A 177 15.29 13.32 1.70
N GLY A 178 15.52 13.36 3.03
CA GLY A 178 15.62 12.16 3.84
C GLY A 178 14.25 11.61 4.24
N CYS A 179 14.22 10.32 4.62
CA CYS A 179 13.04 9.76 5.29
C CYS A 179 13.42 8.66 6.28
N HIS A 180 12.56 8.51 7.29
CA HIS A 180 12.56 7.35 8.19
C HIS A 180 11.16 6.72 8.16
N LEU A 181 11.09 5.47 7.66
CA LEU A 181 9.85 4.72 7.47
C LEU A 181 9.87 3.52 8.41
N THR A 182 8.81 3.33 9.19
CA THR A 182 8.64 2.21 10.14
C THR A 182 7.39 1.39 9.82
N GLY A 183 7.17 0.26 10.52
CA GLY A 183 6.01 -0.61 10.28
C GLY A 183 6.15 -1.46 9.00
N LEU A 184 7.37 -1.76 8.54
CA LEU A 184 7.67 -2.37 7.25
C LEU A 184 7.95 -3.88 7.31
N HIS A 185 7.76 -4.54 8.46
CA HIS A 185 8.16 -5.94 8.66
C HIS A 185 7.55 -6.91 7.63
N THR A 186 6.34 -6.63 7.10
CA THR A 186 5.69 -7.46 6.08
C THR A 186 6.38 -7.39 4.71
N LEU A 187 7.19 -6.37 4.43
CA LEU A 187 7.88 -6.21 3.15
C LEU A 187 8.97 -7.25 2.91
N LYS A 188 9.45 -7.91 3.96
CA LYS A 188 10.46 -8.97 3.86
C LYS A 188 9.92 -10.30 3.32
N ILE A 189 8.61 -10.51 3.38
CA ILE A 189 7.93 -11.77 3.03
C ILE A 189 6.96 -11.61 1.85
N LYS A 190 7.19 -10.61 1.00
CA LYS A 190 6.43 -10.38 -0.24
C LYS A 190 7.05 -11.18 -1.41
N GLU A 191 6.89 -10.72 -2.65
CA GLU A 191 7.47 -11.33 -3.85
C GLU A 191 9.00 -11.42 -3.78
N THR A 192 9.62 -10.48 -3.06
CA THR A 192 11.04 -10.45 -2.69
C THR A 192 11.17 -9.85 -1.29
N ASP A 193 12.37 -9.89 -0.68
CA ASP A 193 12.69 -9.01 0.45
C ASP A 193 12.82 -7.59 -0.09
N ARG A 194 11.70 -6.83 -0.07
CA ARG A 194 11.61 -5.48 -0.63
C ARG A 194 12.52 -4.49 0.08
N LEU A 195 12.77 -4.66 1.38
CA LEU A 195 13.68 -3.77 2.13
C LEU A 195 15.10 -3.94 1.64
N GLU A 196 15.57 -5.17 1.48
CA GLU A 196 16.92 -5.43 0.99
C GLU A 196 17.07 -5.05 -0.49
N ALA A 197 16.06 -5.31 -1.32
CA ALA A 197 16.03 -4.88 -2.72
C ALA A 197 16.15 -3.34 -2.83
N LEU A 198 15.37 -2.59 -2.06
CA LEU A 198 15.47 -1.12 -2.01
C LEU A 198 16.84 -0.65 -1.56
N ARG A 199 17.41 -1.28 -0.51
CA ARG A 199 18.76 -0.93 -0.04
C ARG A 199 19.81 -1.10 -1.14
N ILE A 200 19.76 -2.22 -1.86
CA ILE A 200 20.71 -2.51 -2.95
C ILE A 200 20.53 -1.50 -4.09
N GLU A 201 19.32 -1.32 -4.59
CA GLU A 201 19.08 -0.51 -5.78
C GLU A 201 19.29 0.99 -5.52
N LEU A 202 18.87 1.50 -4.36
CA LEU A 202 19.10 2.90 -3.98
C LEU A 202 20.60 3.17 -3.70
N THR A 203 21.33 2.19 -3.15
CA THR A 203 22.80 2.34 -2.98
C THR A 203 23.52 2.47 -4.32
N LYS A 204 23.13 1.75 -5.38
CA LYS A 204 23.69 1.91 -6.73
C LYS A 204 23.47 3.34 -7.26
N LEU A 205 22.32 3.94 -6.95
CA LEU A 205 22.00 5.33 -7.29
C LEU A 205 22.77 6.36 -6.45
N GLY A 206 23.61 5.92 -5.51
CA GLY A 206 24.43 6.81 -4.66
C GLY A 206 23.75 7.20 -3.35
N ALA A 207 22.60 6.62 -3.02
CA ALA A 207 21.88 6.91 -1.77
C ALA A 207 22.60 6.31 -0.55
N ASN A 208 22.61 7.06 0.55
CA ASN A 208 22.97 6.54 1.88
C ASN A 208 21.69 6.04 2.55
N ILE A 209 21.52 4.72 2.56
CA ILE A 209 20.33 4.05 3.04
C ILE A 209 20.68 2.91 3.98
N SER A 210 19.90 2.76 5.04
CA SER A 210 19.96 1.64 5.98
C SER A 210 18.60 1.02 6.18
N VAL A 211 18.56 -0.30 6.40
CA VAL A 211 17.33 -1.05 6.67
C VAL A 211 17.52 -1.92 7.92
N THR A 212 16.40 -2.15 8.61
CA THR A 212 16.29 -3.12 9.71
C THR A 212 15.29 -4.23 9.31
N ASN A 213 14.76 -4.96 10.29
CA ASN A 213 13.71 -5.94 10.02
C ASN A 213 12.35 -5.31 9.73
N ASP A 214 12.13 -4.06 10.13
CA ASP A 214 10.82 -3.38 10.11
C ASP A 214 10.89 -1.91 9.71
N SER A 215 12.07 -1.40 9.38
CA SER A 215 12.26 0.02 9.08
C SER A 215 13.29 0.26 7.97
N LEU A 216 13.23 1.47 7.41
CA LEU A 216 14.14 1.98 6.40
C LEU A 216 14.47 3.44 6.71
N THR A 217 15.75 3.81 6.60
CA THR A 217 16.21 5.20 6.73
C THR A 217 17.01 5.60 5.51
N LEU A 218 16.58 6.68 4.85
CA LEU A 218 17.28 7.34 3.75
C LEU A 218 17.82 8.68 4.24
N ILE A 219 19.10 8.94 4.07
CA ILE A 219 19.71 10.24 4.32
C ILE A 219 19.52 11.14 3.09
N ALA A 220 19.16 12.39 3.32
CA ALA A 220 19.01 13.38 2.25
C ALA A 220 20.26 13.47 1.38
N SER A 221 20.09 13.51 0.06
CA SER A 221 21.17 13.65 -0.91
C SER A 221 20.66 14.37 -2.15
N ASN A 222 21.44 15.34 -2.63
CA ASN A 222 21.15 16.07 -3.87
C ASN A 222 21.80 15.45 -5.11
N THR A 223 22.50 14.32 -4.96
CA THR A 223 23.20 13.64 -6.06
C THR A 223 22.60 12.27 -6.30
N ILE A 224 22.31 11.95 -7.57
CA ILE A 224 21.83 10.65 -8.00
C ILE A 224 22.71 10.19 -9.16
N ASN A 225 23.29 8.99 -9.07
CA ASN A 225 24.11 8.41 -10.14
C ASN A 225 23.24 8.09 -11.37
N PRO A 226 23.57 8.60 -12.56
CA PRO A 226 22.81 8.32 -13.77
C PRO A 226 23.20 6.98 -14.41
N ASN A 227 22.37 6.52 -15.35
CA ASN A 227 22.57 5.31 -16.17
C ASN A 227 22.70 4.00 -15.36
N ILE A 228 22.11 3.97 -14.18
CA ILE A 228 22.09 2.78 -13.32
C ILE A 228 21.03 1.81 -13.82
N LYS A 229 21.40 0.52 -13.83
CA LYS A 229 20.50 -0.60 -14.08
C LYS A 229 19.84 -1.02 -12.76
N ILE A 230 18.53 -0.92 -12.73
CA ILE A 230 17.67 -1.28 -11.60
C ILE A 230 17.13 -2.70 -11.83
N ALA A 231 17.53 -3.62 -10.98
CA ALA A 231 16.94 -4.95 -10.96
C ALA A 231 15.55 -4.92 -10.28
N THR A 232 14.60 -5.62 -10.86
CA THR A 232 13.21 -5.60 -10.36
C THR A 232 12.84 -6.78 -9.48
N TYR A 233 13.68 -7.80 -9.39
CA TYR A 233 13.49 -8.99 -8.52
C TYR A 233 12.16 -9.72 -8.78
N ASN A 234 11.66 -9.69 -10.02
CA ASN A 234 10.34 -10.18 -10.41
C ASN A 234 9.18 -9.54 -9.61
N ASP A 235 9.38 -8.34 -9.08
CA ASP A 235 8.40 -7.57 -8.34
C ASP A 235 8.03 -6.30 -9.12
N HIS A 236 6.77 -6.24 -9.59
CA HIS A 236 6.26 -5.09 -10.34
C HIS A 236 6.33 -3.78 -9.55
N ARG A 237 6.24 -3.83 -8.21
CA ARG A 237 6.34 -2.62 -7.37
C ARG A 237 7.75 -2.04 -7.38
N MET A 238 8.79 -2.88 -7.50
CA MET A 238 10.16 -2.40 -7.70
C MET A 238 10.27 -1.65 -9.02
N ALA A 239 9.80 -2.24 -10.14
CA ALA A 239 9.81 -1.59 -11.44
C ALA A 239 9.10 -0.24 -11.43
N MET A 240 7.86 -0.23 -10.94
CA MET A 240 6.98 0.93 -10.98
C MET A 240 7.40 2.05 -10.01
N ALA A 241 7.98 1.71 -8.85
CA ALA A 241 8.48 2.70 -7.90
C ALA A 241 9.68 3.50 -8.45
N PHE A 242 10.57 2.83 -9.20
CA PHE A 242 11.75 3.49 -9.79
C PHE A 242 11.43 4.22 -11.10
N ALA A 243 10.39 3.84 -11.84
CA ALA A 243 10.07 4.45 -13.14
C ALA A 243 9.95 5.98 -13.11
N PRO A 244 9.28 6.62 -12.12
CA PRO A 244 9.19 8.08 -12.04
C PRO A 244 10.54 8.79 -11.85
N LEU A 245 11.57 8.10 -11.32
CA LEU A 245 12.89 8.66 -11.10
C LEU A 245 13.58 9.04 -12.43
N ALA A 246 13.12 8.47 -13.56
CA ALA A 246 13.58 8.83 -14.89
C ALA A 246 13.36 10.32 -15.24
N LEU A 247 12.48 11.02 -14.51
CA LEU A 247 12.32 12.48 -14.62
C LEU A 247 13.52 13.27 -14.06
N LYS A 248 14.34 12.64 -13.23
CA LYS A 248 15.51 13.27 -12.60
C LYS A 248 16.83 12.82 -13.22
N VAL A 249 16.97 11.53 -13.50
CA VAL A 249 18.19 10.94 -14.07
C VAL A 249 17.84 9.79 -15.02
N PRO A 250 18.64 9.55 -16.09
CA PRO A 250 18.48 8.36 -16.91
C PRO A 250 18.75 7.09 -16.10
N ILE A 251 17.84 6.14 -16.16
CA ILE A 251 17.94 4.82 -15.53
C ILE A 251 17.48 3.74 -16.51
N ILE A 252 17.85 2.48 -16.25
CA ILE A 252 17.41 1.31 -17.02
C ILE A 252 16.69 0.36 -16.03
N ILE A 253 15.46 0.00 -16.32
CA ILE A 253 14.69 -0.98 -15.52
C ILE A 253 14.78 -2.34 -16.21
N GLU A 254 15.26 -3.38 -15.51
CA GLU A 254 15.49 -4.75 -16.03
C GLU A 254 14.37 -5.71 -15.67
#